data_a8945f4506f385e8308a7be730bf299e
#
_entry.id   a8945f4506f385e8308a7be730bf299e
#
_cell.length_a   1.000
_cell.length_b   1.000
_cell.length_c   1.000
_cell.angle_alpha   90.00
_cell.angle_beta   90.00
_cell.angle_gamma   90.00
#
_symmetry.space_group_name_H-M   'P 1'
#
loop_
_entity.id
_entity.type
_entity.pdbx_description
1 polymer ?
#
loop_
_entity_poly.entity_id
_entity_poly.type
_entity_poly.pdbx_seq_one_letter_code
_entity_poly.pdbx_strand_id
1 'polypeptide(L)'
;KRSFDNFDVEWVIPESDSNSGVIMYLHGGGYTCGGLEYAKGFGSKLAASYGMKVLCCAYRLAPENKFPCPVEDALEAYNYLIANGFSPKRIILCGESAGGGLCYSLCIKLNSLGIEQPAGIIAISPWTDLTSSGQSYEENASVDPSMTKQRLQMFADCYTTDKTDPLASPLFFENMTFPPSIIFAGGDEVMLDDSKMMYEKLVSTGSKSKLVIAPRMWHAYILYDIREYKSHYAMIGSFIQSIIPQSSPRWARLDNAAKIFPASRRRGWYNMFRLSATLNEPVSPEILQSALNVTIKRFPMIAARLKTGFFWYYLEEVKNPPQVMRDSYQPLMLRPFEDMRKCAIRVLYYQNRIAVEFFHAVTDGTGGMVFLKTLVAEYLTQKYKITIKNEKGVMDRLAYPDPEELEDSFL
;
A
#
# COMPACT_ATOMS: atom_id res chain seq x y z
N LYS A 1 13.04 -8.98 6.94
CA LYS A 1 13.65 -9.88 5.97
C LYS A 1 13.13 -11.29 6.16
N ARG A 2 12.86 -12.02 5.09
CA ARG A 2 12.61 -13.45 5.04
C ARG A 2 13.52 -14.07 4.00
N SER A 3 14.13 -15.18 4.35
CA SER A 3 14.91 -16.02 3.43
C SER A 3 14.06 -17.21 2.99
N PHE A 4 14.02 -17.47 1.70
CA PHE A 4 13.62 -18.72 1.09
C PHE A 4 14.86 -19.60 0.89
N ASP A 5 14.69 -20.79 0.38
CA ASP A 5 15.83 -21.71 0.20
C ASP A 5 16.90 -21.15 -0.75
N ASN A 6 16.48 -20.38 -1.75
CA ASN A 6 17.35 -19.93 -2.83
C ASN A 6 17.44 -18.40 -3.00
N PHE A 7 16.56 -17.62 -2.38
CA PHE A 7 16.54 -16.16 -2.51
C PHE A 7 15.95 -15.49 -1.28
N ASP A 8 16.10 -14.18 -1.20
CA ASP A 8 15.63 -13.38 -0.08
C ASP A 8 14.55 -12.39 -0.50
N VAL A 9 13.62 -12.13 0.39
CA VAL A 9 12.68 -11.00 0.28
C VAL A 9 12.74 -10.12 1.53
N GLU A 10 12.41 -8.85 1.38
CA GLU A 10 12.34 -7.94 2.51
C GLU A 10 11.12 -7.03 2.42
N TRP A 11 10.46 -6.88 3.56
CA TRP A 11 9.33 -5.98 3.71
C TRP A 11 9.80 -4.55 3.94
N VAL A 12 9.25 -3.63 3.16
CA VAL A 12 9.29 -2.21 3.46
C VAL A 12 7.89 -1.80 3.90
N ILE A 13 7.80 -1.34 5.15
CA ILE A 13 6.53 -0.97 5.78
C ILE A 13 6.49 0.55 5.88
N PRO A 14 5.46 1.21 5.32
CA PRO A 14 5.34 2.66 5.40
C PRO A 14 5.03 3.12 6.83
N GLU A 15 5.45 4.33 7.19
CA GLU A 15 5.10 4.92 8.49
C GLU A 15 3.58 5.05 8.69
N SER A 16 2.83 5.26 7.61
CA SER A 16 1.37 5.26 7.62
C SER A 16 0.86 4.26 6.59
N ASP A 17 0.50 3.06 7.06
CA ASP A 17 -0.15 2.04 6.25
C ASP A 17 -1.63 2.43 6.04
N SER A 18 -1.89 3.13 4.95
CA SER A 18 -3.22 3.67 4.62
C SER A 18 -3.97 2.83 3.59
N ASN A 19 -3.32 1.81 3.04
CA ASN A 19 -3.87 0.98 1.98
C ASN A 19 -3.74 -0.51 2.34
N SER A 20 -4.83 -1.25 2.22
CA SER A 20 -4.87 -2.69 2.50
C SER A 20 -4.27 -3.57 1.38
N GLY A 21 -3.69 -2.97 0.35
CA GLY A 21 -2.96 -3.67 -0.70
C GLY A 21 -1.47 -3.80 -0.41
N VAL A 22 -0.79 -4.53 -1.27
CA VAL A 22 0.67 -4.72 -1.23
C VAL A 22 1.26 -4.56 -2.63
N ILE A 23 2.43 -3.94 -2.70
CA ILE A 23 3.24 -3.91 -3.93
C ILE A 23 4.29 -4.98 -3.81
N MET A 24 4.35 -5.90 -4.77
CA MET A 24 5.47 -6.82 -4.97
C MET A 24 6.43 -6.20 -5.96
N TYR A 25 7.62 -5.85 -5.49
CA TYR A 25 8.60 -5.13 -6.30
C TYR A 25 9.71 -6.06 -6.78
N LEU A 26 9.87 -6.10 -8.10
CA LEU A 26 10.85 -6.87 -8.84
C LEU A 26 11.85 -5.89 -9.47
N HIS A 27 13.11 -5.93 -9.03
CA HIS A 27 14.11 -4.98 -9.43
C HIS A 27 14.63 -5.24 -10.87
N GLY A 28 15.23 -4.21 -11.49
CA GLY A 28 15.94 -4.32 -12.75
C GLY A 28 17.35 -4.88 -12.60
N GLY A 29 18.15 -4.72 -13.67
CA GLY A 29 19.53 -5.16 -13.71
C GLY A 29 19.82 -6.26 -14.73
N GLY A 30 18.99 -6.38 -15.78
CA GLY A 30 19.22 -7.31 -16.90
C GLY A 30 19.25 -8.78 -16.49
N TYR A 31 18.60 -9.16 -15.42
CA TYR A 31 18.65 -10.49 -14.79
C TYR A 31 20.06 -10.92 -14.31
N THR A 32 21.04 -10.02 -14.34
CA THR A 32 22.44 -10.32 -13.97
C THR A 32 22.95 -9.49 -12.79
N CYS A 33 22.26 -8.42 -12.44
CA CYS A 33 22.64 -7.50 -11.37
C CYS A 33 21.43 -7.16 -10.50
N GLY A 34 21.70 -6.66 -9.30
CA GLY A 34 20.66 -6.22 -8.36
C GLY A 34 20.71 -6.97 -7.04
N GLY A 35 19.68 -6.80 -6.23
CA GLY A 35 19.54 -7.45 -4.92
C GLY A 35 18.71 -6.62 -3.95
N LEU A 36 18.62 -7.06 -2.68
CA LEU A 36 17.74 -6.45 -1.68
C LEU A 36 18.03 -4.97 -1.44
N GLU A 37 19.29 -4.58 -1.30
CA GLU A 37 19.62 -3.18 -0.99
C GLU A 37 19.21 -2.24 -2.14
N TYR A 38 19.41 -2.69 -3.37
CA TYR A 38 18.95 -1.96 -4.53
C TYR A 38 17.39 -1.88 -4.57
N ALA A 39 16.73 -3.01 -4.39
CA ALA A 39 15.27 -3.09 -4.40
C ALA A 39 14.63 -2.24 -3.30
N LYS A 40 15.20 -2.22 -2.09
CA LYS A 40 14.73 -1.41 -0.96
C LYS A 40 14.79 0.09 -1.22
N GLY A 41 15.76 0.54 -2.00
CA GLY A 41 15.89 1.96 -2.34
C GLY A 41 14.60 2.50 -2.97
N PHE A 42 14.17 1.91 -4.08
CA PHE A 42 12.92 2.31 -4.73
C PHE A 42 11.67 1.79 -4.01
N GLY A 43 11.73 0.59 -3.42
CA GLY A 43 10.66 0.05 -2.57
C GLY A 43 10.27 0.98 -1.43
N SER A 44 11.24 1.65 -0.79
CA SER A 44 10.99 2.65 0.26
C SER A 44 10.27 3.87 -0.28
N LYS A 45 10.62 4.32 -1.48
CA LYS A 45 9.93 5.43 -2.15
C LYS A 45 8.49 5.07 -2.50
N LEU A 46 8.23 3.88 -3.00
CA LEU A 46 6.88 3.38 -3.28
C LEU A 46 6.04 3.29 -1.99
N ALA A 47 6.61 2.71 -0.92
CA ALA A 47 5.93 2.60 0.36
C ALA A 47 5.55 3.97 0.93
N ALA A 48 6.48 4.92 0.96
CA ALA A 48 6.25 6.27 1.47
C ALA A 48 5.25 7.06 0.61
N SER A 49 5.33 6.93 -0.73
CA SER A 49 4.46 7.69 -1.64
C SER A 49 3.00 7.23 -1.62
N TYR A 50 2.75 5.94 -1.42
CA TYR A 50 1.40 5.36 -1.58
C TYR A 50 0.82 4.78 -0.29
N GLY A 51 1.55 4.82 0.82
CA GLY A 51 1.11 4.25 2.09
C GLY A 51 0.80 2.75 1.98
N MET A 52 1.59 2.02 1.19
CA MET A 52 1.44 0.58 0.95
C MET A 52 2.66 -0.18 1.42
N LYS A 53 2.45 -1.38 1.95
CA LYS A 53 3.55 -2.32 2.17
C LYS A 53 4.17 -2.71 0.83
N VAL A 54 5.48 -2.83 0.81
CA VAL A 54 6.22 -3.30 -0.37
C VAL A 54 7.02 -4.53 -0.01
N LEU A 55 6.86 -5.61 -0.77
CA LEU A 55 7.71 -6.78 -0.71
C LEU A 55 8.77 -6.66 -1.79
N CYS A 56 10.00 -6.37 -1.39
CA CYS A 56 11.16 -6.31 -2.27
C CYS A 56 11.73 -7.72 -2.44
N CYS A 57 11.88 -8.17 -3.68
CA CYS A 57 12.37 -9.52 -4.00
C CYS A 57 13.77 -9.44 -4.61
N ALA A 58 14.72 -10.17 -4.02
CA ALA A 58 16.05 -10.38 -4.60
C ALA A 58 16.10 -11.76 -5.26
N TYR A 59 15.39 -11.88 -6.38
CA TYR A 59 15.36 -13.12 -7.15
C TYR A 59 16.76 -13.51 -7.64
N ARG A 60 16.98 -14.82 -7.88
CA ARG A 60 18.25 -15.37 -8.36
C ARG A 60 18.66 -14.78 -9.69
N LEU A 61 19.96 -14.56 -9.86
CA LEU A 61 20.54 -13.88 -11.02
C LEU A 61 21.37 -14.79 -11.89
N ALA A 62 21.39 -14.52 -13.17
CA ALA A 62 22.31 -15.11 -14.13
C ALA A 62 23.70 -14.46 -13.98
N PRO A 63 24.78 -15.15 -14.40
CA PRO A 63 24.80 -16.44 -15.11
C PRO A 63 24.66 -17.68 -14.21
N GLU A 64 24.76 -17.53 -12.86
CA GLU A 64 24.72 -18.65 -11.92
C GLU A 64 23.35 -19.33 -11.93
N ASN A 65 22.28 -18.53 -12.03
CA ASN A 65 20.91 -19.00 -12.04
C ASN A 65 20.15 -18.44 -13.25
N LYS A 66 20.27 -19.15 -14.36
CA LYS A 66 19.65 -18.76 -15.63
C LYS A 66 18.12 -18.90 -15.59
N PHE A 67 17.47 -18.47 -16.64
CA PHE A 67 16.08 -18.75 -16.95
C PHE A 67 15.80 -20.28 -16.76
N PRO A 68 14.69 -20.66 -16.08
CA PRO A 68 13.60 -19.79 -15.60
C PRO A 68 13.70 -19.39 -14.11
N CYS A 69 14.85 -19.52 -13.42
CA CYS A 69 14.96 -19.30 -11.98
C CYS A 69 14.33 -17.97 -11.48
N PRO A 70 14.55 -16.81 -12.11
CA PRO A 70 13.88 -15.57 -11.69
C PRO A 70 12.35 -15.64 -11.73
N VAL A 71 11.77 -16.36 -12.70
CA VAL A 71 10.31 -16.53 -12.81
C VAL A 71 9.77 -17.43 -11.70
N GLU A 72 10.52 -18.49 -11.33
CA GLU A 72 10.18 -19.40 -10.23
C GLU A 72 10.22 -18.67 -8.89
N ASP A 73 11.26 -17.86 -8.65
CA ASP A 73 11.41 -17.07 -7.43
C ASP A 73 10.28 -16.01 -7.31
N ALA A 74 9.93 -15.36 -8.42
CA ALA A 74 8.81 -14.43 -8.45
C ALA A 74 7.47 -15.13 -8.14
N LEU A 75 7.27 -16.35 -8.66
CA LEU A 75 6.09 -17.16 -8.35
C LEU A 75 6.05 -17.55 -6.86
N GLU A 76 7.18 -17.95 -6.29
CA GLU A 76 7.28 -18.29 -4.87
C GLU A 76 6.97 -17.09 -3.97
N ALA A 77 7.51 -15.91 -4.31
CA ALA A 77 7.23 -14.66 -3.60
C ALA A 77 5.74 -14.26 -3.71
N TYR A 78 5.12 -14.47 -4.87
CA TYR A 78 3.67 -14.23 -5.05
C TYR A 78 2.82 -15.17 -4.19
N ASN A 79 3.14 -16.47 -4.21
CA ASN A 79 2.46 -17.46 -3.36
C ASN A 79 2.65 -17.19 -1.87
N TYR A 80 3.81 -16.68 -1.48
CA TYR A 80 4.05 -16.22 -0.11
C TYR A 80 3.10 -15.07 0.28
N LEU A 81 2.85 -14.10 -0.59
CA LEU A 81 1.89 -13.04 -0.30
C LEU A 81 0.47 -13.61 -0.09
N ILE A 82 0.05 -14.56 -0.94
CA ILE A 82 -1.26 -15.21 -0.79
C ILE A 82 -1.33 -15.98 0.53
N ALA A 83 -0.30 -16.75 0.86
CA ALA A 83 -0.23 -17.51 2.12
C ALA A 83 -0.22 -16.62 3.37
N ASN A 84 0.20 -15.34 3.24
CA ASN A 84 0.13 -14.34 4.30
C ASN A 84 -1.16 -13.49 4.25
N GLY A 85 -2.21 -13.97 3.58
CA GLY A 85 -3.55 -13.41 3.63
C GLY A 85 -3.81 -12.26 2.65
N PHE A 86 -2.88 -11.94 1.73
CA PHE A 86 -3.17 -10.96 0.69
C PHE A 86 -3.99 -11.59 -0.43
N SER A 87 -5.17 -11.02 -0.69
CA SER A 87 -5.95 -11.40 -1.88
C SER A 87 -5.21 -10.98 -3.16
N PRO A 88 -5.20 -11.80 -4.22
CA PRO A 88 -4.71 -11.42 -5.54
C PRO A 88 -5.19 -10.04 -6.01
N LYS A 89 -6.47 -9.72 -5.78
CA LYS A 89 -7.08 -8.41 -6.08
C LYS A 89 -6.51 -7.23 -5.28
N ARG A 90 -5.55 -7.46 -4.40
CA ARG A 90 -4.85 -6.46 -3.58
C ARG A 90 -3.33 -6.52 -3.73
N ILE A 91 -2.83 -7.39 -4.62
CA ILE A 91 -1.41 -7.47 -4.98
C ILE A 91 -1.18 -6.69 -6.28
N ILE A 92 -0.26 -5.75 -6.26
CA ILE A 92 0.21 -5.04 -7.44
C ILE A 92 1.63 -5.47 -7.71
N LEU A 93 1.92 -5.89 -8.94
CA LEU A 93 3.28 -6.08 -9.38
C LEU A 93 3.87 -4.76 -9.81
N CYS A 94 5.08 -4.46 -9.39
CA CYS A 94 5.83 -3.29 -9.83
C CYS A 94 7.25 -3.73 -10.17
N GLY A 95 7.77 -3.27 -11.30
CA GLY A 95 9.15 -3.58 -11.68
C GLY A 95 9.68 -2.66 -12.75
N GLU A 96 10.99 -2.52 -12.78
CA GLU A 96 11.67 -1.77 -13.84
C GLU A 96 12.60 -2.65 -14.66
N SER A 97 12.80 -2.31 -15.92
CA SER A 97 13.72 -3.01 -16.82
C SER A 97 13.42 -4.52 -16.88
N ALA A 98 14.40 -5.38 -16.60
CA ALA A 98 14.21 -6.82 -16.46
C ALA A 98 13.09 -7.18 -15.44
N GLY A 99 13.01 -6.47 -14.30
CA GLY A 99 11.94 -6.66 -13.33
C GLY A 99 10.56 -6.27 -13.88
N GLY A 100 10.50 -5.27 -14.76
CA GLY A 100 9.28 -4.91 -15.48
C GLY A 100 8.83 -6.01 -16.45
N GLY A 101 9.75 -6.63 -17.18
CA GLY A 101 9.49 -7.82 -17.98
C GLY A 101 9.05 -9.00 -17.13
N LEU A 102 9.73 -9.22 -15.99
CA LEU A 102 9.42 -10.31 -15.05
C LEU A 102 8.01 -10.21 -14.44
N CYS A 103 7.46 -8.99 -14.27
CA CYS A 103 6.05 -8.82 -13.88
C CYS A 103 5.09 -9.49 -14.87
N TYR A 104 5.32 -9.30 -16.16
CA TYR A 104 4.51 -9.93 -17.21
C TYR A 104 4.78 -11.43 -17.31
N SER A 105 6.04 -11.86 -17.24
CA SER A 105 6.42 -13.28 -17.20
C SER A 105 5.75 -14.03 -16.06
N LEU A 106 5.71 -13.42 -14.86
CA LEU A 106 4.97 -13.97 -13.72
C LEU A 106 3.48 -14.13 -14.03
N CYS A 107 2.85 -13.13 -14.65
CA CYS A 107 1.43 -13.23 -15.03
C CYS A 107 1.18 -14.37 -16.04
N ILE A 108 2.07 -14.58 -17.00
CA ILE A 108 1.99 -15.73 -17.93
C ILE A 108 2.10 -17.04 -17.17
N LYS A 109 3.04 -17.13 -16.22
CA LYS A 109 3.22 -18.32 -15.37
C LYS A 109 2.00 -18.59 -14.50
N LEU A 110 1.44 -17.57 -13.86
CA LEU A 110 0.21 -17.69 -13.05
C LEU A 110 -0.96 -18.19 -13.91
N ASN A 111 -1.12 -17.65 -15.13
CA ASN A 111 -2.17 -18.10 -16.06
C ASN A 111 -2.01 -19.57 -16.42
N SER A 112 -0.79 -20.02 -16.73
CA SER A 112 -0.52 -21.41 -17.09
C SER A 112 -0.81 -22.39 -15.95
N LEU A 113 -0.76 -21.94 -14.70
CA LEU A 113 -1.03 -22.72 -13.49
C LEU A 113 -2.48 -22.58 -12.99
N GLY A 114 -3.31 -21.73 -13.63
CA GLY A 114 -4.67 -21.46 -13.17
C GLY A 114 -4.73 -20.68 -11.84
N ILE A 115 -3.66 -19.97 -11.48
CA ILE A 115 -3.59 -19.13 -10.28
C ILE A 115 -4.17 -17.75 -10.60
N GLU A 116 -4.95 -17.19 -9.67
CA GLU A 116 -5.58 -15.88 -9.83
C GLU A 116 -4.54 -14.77 -10.04
N GLN A 117 -4.81 -13.90 -11.01
CA GLN A 117 -3.93 -12.81 -11.42
C GLN A 117 -3.89 -11.68 -10.37
N PRO A 118 -2.78 -10.90 -10.28
CA PRO A 118 -2.70 -9.72 -9.43
C PRO A 118 -3.69 -8.63 -9.86
N ALA A 119 -3.90 -7.63 -8.99
CA ALA A 119 -4.79 -6.50 -9.25
C ALA A 119 -4.34 -5.64 -10.43
N GLY A 120 -3.04 -5.52 -10.66
CA GLY A 120 -2.47 -4.74 -11.76
C GLY A 120 -0.95 -4.74 -11.79
N ILE A 121 -0.41 -4.12 -12.83
CA ILE A 121 1.03 -4.05 -13.10
C ILE A 121 1.45 -2.59 -13.29
N ILE A 122 2.52 -2.20 -12.60
CA ILE A 122 3.26 -0.95 -12.81
C ILE A 122 4.60 -1.32 -13.42
N ALA A 123 4.77 -1.08 -14.71
CA ALA A 123 5.98 -1.42 -15.43
C ALA A 123 6.75 -0.14 -15.81
N ILE A 124 8.01 -0.08 -15.45
CA ILE A 124 8.89 1.06 -15.70
C ILE A 124 9.96 0.62 -16.69
N SER A 125 9.95 1.18 -17.90
CA SER A 125 10.88 0.81 -18.97
C SER A 125 11.04 -0.72 -19.10
N PRO A 126 9.96 -1.51 -19.18
CA PRO A 126 10.01 -2.96 -19.09
C PRO A 126 10.79 -3.58 -20.23
N TRP A 127 11.70 -4.51 -19.93
CA TRP A 127 12.40 -5.30 -20.93
C TRP A 127 11.55 -6.52 -21.30
N THR A 128 10.83 -6.41 -22.40
CA THR A 128 9.82 -7.40 -22.82
C THR A 128 10.22 -8.23 -24.04
N ASP A 129 11.30 -7.84 -24.71
CA ASP A 129 11.85 -8.51 -25.88
C ASP A 129 13.39 -8.65 -25.79
N LEU A 130 13.83 -9.85 -25.43
CA LEU A 130 15.25 -10.17 -25.32
C LEU A 130 15.93 -10.32 -26.70
N THR A 131 15.16 -10.33 -27.80
CA THR A 131 15.71 -10.35 -29.16
C THR A 131 16.16 -8.99 -29.65
N SER A 132 15.74 -7.91 -28.97
CA SER A 132 16.02 -6.51 -29.34
C SER A 132 15.53 -6.20 -30.77
N SER A 133 14.28 -6.58 -31.09
CA SER A 133 13.70 -6.43 -32.45
C SER A 133 13.20 -5.02 -32.74
N GLY A 134 12.98 -4.17 -31.73
CA GLY A 134 12.48 -2.81 -31.88
C GLY A 134 13.44 -1.89 -32.64
N GLN A 135 12.91 -0.91 -33.41
CA GLN A 135 13.70 0.05 -34.14
C GLN A 135 14.43 1.04 -33.23
N SER A 136 13.87 1.33 -32.05
CA SER A 136 14.47 2.24 -31.06
C SER A 136 15.86 1.78 -30.58
N TYR A 137 16.20 0.50 -30.70
CA TYR A 137 17.55 -0.01 -30.41
C TYR A 137 18.62 0.58 -31.32
N GLU A 138 18.25 1.01 -32.52
CA GLU A 138 19.16 1.69 -33.45
C GLU A 138 18.94 3.21 -33.47
N GLU A 139 17.68 3.65 -33.47
CA GLU A 139 17.32 5.07 -33.55
C GLU A 139 17.80 5.86 -32.32
N ASN A 140 17.69 5.29 -31.13
CA ASN A 140 18.06 5.92 -29.88
C ASN A 140 19.50 5.57 -29.41
N ALA A 141 20.25 4.79 -30.21
CA ALA A 141 21.59 4.33 -29.81
C ALA A 141 22.58 5.47 -29.50
N SER A 142 22.42 6.64 -30.12
CA SER A 142 23.29 7.79 -29.89
C SER A 142 22.82 8.75 -28.80
N VAL A 143 21.58 8.63 -28.35
CA VAL A 143 20.95 9.55 -27.38
C VAL A 143 20.69 8.93 -26.02
N ASP A 144 20.55 7.59 -25.91
CA ASP A 144 20.40 6.91 -24.64
C ASP A 144 21.71 6.94 -23.83
N PRO A 145 21.75 7.65 -22.69
CA PRO A 145 22.96 7.74 -21.87
C PRO A 145 23.19 6.50 -20.99
N SER A 146 22.24 5.58 -20.91
CA SER A 146 22.20 4.54 -19.89
C SER A 146 22.38 3.13 -20.43
N MET A 147 21.82 2.82 -21.61
CA MET A 147 21.80 1.48 -22.17
C MET A 147 22.27 1.46 -23.63
N THR A 148 22.81 0.30 -24.02
CA THR A 148 23.17 0.01 -25.44
C THR A 148 22.63 -1.35 -25.82
N LYS A 149 22.34 -1.54 -27.13
CA LYS A 149 21.91 -2.83 -27.68
C LYS A 149 22.90 -3.96 -27.33
N GLN A 150 24.21 -3.71 -27.45
CA GLN A 150 25.24 -4.70 -27.17
C GLN A 150 25.21 -5.16 -25.72
N ARG A 151 25.04 -4.23 -24.77
CA ARG A 151 24.94 -4.55 -23.36
C ARG A 151 23.71 -5.39 -23.03
N LEU A 152 22.57 -5.04 -23.64
CA LEU A 152 21.32 -5.80 -23.46
C LEU A 152 21.43 -7.20 -24.07
N GLN A 153 22.06 -7.33 -25.25
CA GLN A 153 22.33 -8.64 -25.84
C GLN A 153 23.21 -9.52 -24.95
N MET A 154 24.25 -8.95 -24.33
CA MET A 154 25.10 -9.66 -23.37
C MET A 154 24.29 -10.14 -22.15
N PHE A 155 23.41 -9.32 -21.62
CA PHE A 155 22.54 -9.73 -20.52
C PHE A 155 21.57 -10.86 -20.94
N ALA A 156 20.98 -10.75 -22.13
CA ALA A 156 20.10 -11.79 -22.66
C ALA A 156 20.82 -13.12 -22.85
N ASP A 157 22.06 -13.11 -23.37
CA ASP A 157 22.90 -14.30 -23.54
C ASP A 157 23.30 -14.97 -22.22
N CYS A 158 23.51 -14.15 -21.18
CA CYS A 158 23.73 -14.67 -19.82
C CYS A 158 22.48 -15.33 -19.25
N TYR A 159 21.30 -14.77 -19.53
CA TYR A 159 20.02 -15.17 -18.92
C TYR A 159 19.40 -16.41 -19.56
N THR A 160 19.30 -16.44 -20.91
CA THR A 160 18.63 -17.54 -21.60
C THR A 160 19.27 -17.87 -22.96
N THR A 161 19.13 -19.12 -23.37
CA THR A 161 19.47 -19.58 -24.73
C THR A 161 18.30 -19.40 -25.72
N ASP A 162 17.06 -19.40 -25.21
CA ASP A 162 15.86 -19.11 -26.00
C ASP A 162 15.31 -17.74 -25.63
N LYS A 163 15.60 -16.74 -26.45
CA LYS A 163 15.15 -15.37 -26.28
C LYS A 163 13.70 -15.15 -26.73
N THR A 164 13.08 -16.16 -27.34
CA THR A 164 11.70 -16.08 -27.84
C THR A 164 10.69 -16.78 -26.93
N ASP A 165 11.15 -17.48 -25.89
CA ASP A 165 10.26 -18.07 -24.87
C ASP A 165 9.41 -16.96 -24.22
N PRO A 166 8.07 -17.09 -24.21
CA PRO A 166 7.19 -16.06 -23.62
C PRO A 166 7.42 -15.78 -22.12
N LEU A 167 8.01 -16.72 -21.39
CA LEU A 167 8.39 -16.49 -19.99
C LEU A 167 9.72 -15.74 -19.85
N ALA A 168 10.55 -15.70 -20.90
CA ALA A 168 11.78 -14.89 -20.94
C ALA A 168 11.51 -13.53 -21.62
N SER A 169 10.75 -13.53 -22.70
CA SER A 169 10.35 -12.35 -23.50
C SER A 169 8.82 -12.26 -23.55
N PRO A 170 8.18 -11.64 -22.58
CA PRO A 170 6.72 -11.61 -22.50
C PRO A 170 6.01 -10.95 -23.67
N LEU A 171 6.71 -10.23 -24.53
CA LEU A 171 6.15 -9.72 -25.78
C LEU A 171 5.62 -10.84 -26.69
N PHE A 172 6.20 -12.03 -26.64
CA PHE A 172 5.83 -13.17 -27.50
C PHE A 172 4.69 -14.03 -26.94
N PHE A 173 4.01 -13.58 -25.87
CA PHE A 173 2.85 -14.30 -25.35
C PHE A 173 1.71 -14.37 -26.37
N GLU A 174 0.87 -15.39 -26.23
CA GLU A 174 -0.33 -15.60 -27.04
C GLU A 174 -1.56 -15.83 -26.17
N ASN A 175 -2.72 -15.38 -26.65
CA ASN A 175 -4.04 -15.74 -26.16
C ASN A 175 -4.26 -15.54 -24.64
N MET A 176 -3.81 -14.42 -24.08
CA MET A 176 -3.99 -14.09 -22.69
C MET A 176 -4.41 -12.62 -22.53
N THR A 177 -5.35 -12.37 -21.60
CA THR A 177 -5.66 -11.01 -21.12
C THR A 177 -4.91 -10.77 -19.82
N PHE A 178 -4.09 -9.74 -19.78
CA PHE A 178 -3.35 -9.35 -18.57
C PHE A 178 -4.17 -8.48 -17.63
N PRO A 179 -3.79 -8.42 -16.34
CA PRO A 179 -4.28 -7.41 -15.42
C PRO A 179 -4.11 -5.99 -15.96
N PRO A 180 -4.90 -5.01 -15.49
CA PRO A 180 -4.68 -3.62 -15.82
C PRO A 180 -3.20 -3.23 -15.64
N SER A 181 -2.64 -2.47 -16.60
CA SER A 181 -1.23 -2.12 -16.59
C SER A 181 -1.02 -0.62 -16.83
N ILE A 182 -0.05 -0.02 -16.14
CA ILE A 182 0.49 1.28 -16.49
C ILE A 182 1.98 1.11 -16.81
N ILE A 183 2.37 1.55 -18.01
CA ILE A 183 3.75 1.44 -18.52
C ILE A 183 4.32 2.84 -18.60
N PHE A 184 5.51 3.04 -18.05
CA PHE A 184 6.29 4.26 -18.20
C PHE A 184 7.55 3.97 -18.99
N ALA A 185 7.87 4.83 -19.95
CA ALA A 185 9.07 4.72 -20.78
C ALA A 185 9.75 6.07 -20.99
N GLY A 186 11.05 6.09 -21.07
CA GLY A 186 11.83 7.25 -21.51
C GLY A 186 11.77 7.38 -23.04
N GLY A 187 11.64 8.62 -23.55
CA GLY A 187 11.57 8.87 -24.99
C GLY A 187 12.88 8.61 -25.72
N ASP A 188 14.01 8.72 -25.02
CA ASP A 188 15.35 8.58 -25.59
C ASP A 188 15.98 7.20 -25.26
N GLU A 189 15.27 6.29 -24.56
CA GLU A 189 15.81 4.97 -24.26
C GLU A 189 15.82 4.03 -25.47
N VAL A 190 16.84 3.19 -25.59
CA VAL A 190 16.94 2.19 -26.67
C VAL A 190 15.84 1.14 -26.59
N MET A 191 15.26 0.92 -25.41
CA MET A 191 14.18 -0.04 -25.15
C MET A 191 12.78 0.58 -25.28
N LEU A 192 12.64 1.77 -25.90
CA LEU A 192 11.35 2.44 -26.04
C LEU A 192 10.32 1.58 -26.77
N ASP A 193 10.72 0.87 -27.81
CA ASP A 193 9.81 0.05 -28.57
C ASP A 193 9.35 -1.21 -27.83
N ASP A 194 10.13 -1.75 -26.88
CA ASP A 194 9.67 -2.80 -25.98
C ASP A 194 8.38 -2.37 -25.26
N SER A 195 8.40 -1.14 -24.73
CA SER A 195 7.23 -0.57 -24.02
C SER A 195 6.06 -0.32 -24.96
N LYS A 196 6.31 0.18 -26.19
CA LYS A 196 5.26 0.44 -27.18
C LYS A 196 4.64 -0.86 -27.68
N MET A 197 5.45 -1.81 -28.12
CA MET A 197 4.98 -3.09 -28.65
C MET A 197 4.23 -3.89 -27.58
N MET A 198 4.73 -3.89 -26.35
CA MET A 198 4.02 -4.54 -25.23
C MET A 198 2.67 -3.86 -24.97
N TYR A 199 2.61 -2.53 -24.94
CA TYR A 199 1.36 -1.79 -24.80
C TYR A 199 0.35 -2.14 -25.90
N GLU A 200 0.76 -2.13 -27.16
CA GLU A 200 -0.08 -2.48 -28.31
C GLU A 200 -0.61 -3.92 -28.19
N LYS A 201 0.27 -4.85 -27.84
CA LYS A 201 -0.10 -6.24 -27.61
C LYS A 201 -1.13 -6.38 -26.47
N LEU A 202 -0.92 -5.71 -25.34
CA LEU A 202 -1.87 -5.69 -24.20
C LEU A 202 -3.24 -5.17 -24.62
N VAL A 203 -3.30 -4.08 -25.35
CA VAL A 203 -4.56 -3.48 -25.83
C VAL A 203 -5.25 -4.41 -26.83
N SER A 204 -4.51 -5.03 -27.75
CA SER A 204 -5.06 -5.95 -28.74
C SER A 204 -5.72 -7.20 -28.13
N THR A 205 -5.28 -7.60 -26.94
CA THR A 205 -5.84 -8.74 -26.16
C THR A 205 -6.91 -8.31 -25.15
N GLY A 206 -7.33 -7.04 -25.18
CA GLY A 206 -8.39 -6.52 -24.30
C GLY A 206 -7.93 -6.14 -22.90
N SER A 207 -6.62 -6.15 -22.62
CA SER A 207 -6.08 -5.69 -21.33
C SER A 207 -6.21 -4.16 -21.20
N LYS A 208 -6.71 -3.70 -20.04
CA LYS A 208 -6.79 -2.26 -19.74
C LYS A 208 -5.39 -1.72 -19.46
N SER A 209 -4.79 -1.04 -20.43
CA SER A 209 -3.42 -0.57 -20.31
C SER A 209 -3.27 0.89 -20.67
N LYS A 210 -2.26 1.54 -20.08
CA LYS A 210 -1.87 2.91 -20.38
C LYS A 210 -0.36 2.98 -20.57
N LEU A 211 0.08 3.65 -21.63
CA LEU A 211 1.48 3.96 -21.89
C LEU A 211 1.73 5.45 -21.62
N VAL A 212 2.80 5.77 -20.90
CA VAL A 212 3.28 7.12 -20.61
C VAL A 212 4.72 7.23 -21.05
N ILE A 213 4.96 8.00 -22.09
CA ILE A 213 6.32 8.26 -22.61
C ILE A 213 6.77 9.64 -22.12
N ALA A 214 7.92 9.69 -21.45
CA ALA A 214 8.54 10.92 -20.98
C ALA A 214 9.56 11.43 -22.02
N PRO A 215 9.29 12.53 -22.75
CA PRO A 215 10.21 13.04 -23.75
C PRO A 215 11.60 13.33 -23.17
N ARG A 216 12.65 12.99 -23.90
CA ARG A 216 14.06 13.23 -23.55
C ARG A 216 14.51 12.57 -22.22
N MET A 217 13.78 11.55 -21.78
CA MET A 217 14.18 10.76 -20.62
C MET A 217 14.81 9.46 -21.07
N TRP A 218 15.68 8.97 -20.21
CA TRP A 218 16.44 7.73 -20.37
C TRP A 218 15.75 6.55 -19.67
N HIS A 219 16.37 5.40 -19.74
CA HIS A 219 15.89 4.15 -19.17
C HIS A 219 15.64 4.25 -17.67
N ALA A 220 14.46 3.81 -17.24
CA ALA A 220 14.01 3.77 -15.83
C ALA A 220 14.07 5.14 -15.10
N TYR A 221 13.85 6.24 -15.80
CA TYR A 221 13.93 7.61 -15.26
C TYR A 221 13.10 7.86 -14.00
N ILE A 222 12.01 7.12 -13.80
CA ILE A 222 11.13 7.25 -12.61
C ILE A 222 11.87 6.93 -11.32
N LEU A 223 12.90 6.09 -11.32
CA LEU A 223 13.67 5.78 -10.14
C LEU A 223 14.43 7.01 -9.59
N TYR A 224 14.69 7.97 -10.45
CA TYR A 224 15.36 9.23 -10.11
C TYR A 224 14.30 10.30 -9.81
N ASP A 225 14.44 11.07 -8.75
CA ASP A 225 13.45 12.07 -8.32
C ASP A 225 13.47 13.34 -9.20
N ILE A 226 13.16 13.19 -10.47
CA ILE A 226 13.18 14.27 -11.46
C ILE A 226 11.96 15.17 -11.25
N ARG A 227 12.21 16.44 -10.95
CA ARG A 227 11.17 17.42 -10.56
C ARG A 227 10.08 17.58 -11.62
N GLU A 228 10.45 17.58 -12.90
CA GLU A 228 9.56 17.77 -14.05
C GLU A 228 8.55 16.61 -14.21
N TYR A 229 8.89 15.43 -13.70
CA TYR A 229 8.08 14.21 -13.83
C TYR A 229 7.41 13.76 -12.52
N LYS A 230 7.33 14.64 -11.52
CA LYS A 230 6.59 14.35 -10.26
C LYS A 230 5.11 13.99 -10.50
N SER A 231 4.50 14.49 -11.58
CA SER A 231 3.15 14.12 -11.98
C SER A 231 3.00 12.63 -12.30
N HIS A 232 4.06 11.94 -12.71
CA HIS A 232 4.02 10.51 -12.99
C HIS A 232 3.82 9.67 -11.72
N TYR A 233 4.35 10.12 -10.58
CA TYR A 233 4.01 9.51 -9.28
C TYR A 233 2.54 9.67 -8.94
N ALA A 234 1.93 10.81 -9.26
CA ALA A 234 0.48 11.00 -9.10
C ALA A 234 -0.32 10.08 -10.02
N MET A 235 0.16 9.80 -11.24
CA MET A 235 -0.46 8.84 -12.15
C MET A 235 -0.40 7.41 -11.58
N ILE A 236 0.74 7.00 -11.00
CA ILE A 236 0.86 5.71 -10.30
C ILE A 236 -0.15 5.64 -9.14
N GLY A 237 -0.25 6.69 -8.32
CA GLY A 237 -1.22 6.75 -7.23
C GLY A 237 -2.67 6.63 -7.71
N SER A 238 -3.03 7.33 -8.78
CA SER A 238 -4.36 7.25 -9.39
C SER A 238 -4.64 5.86 -9.97
N PHE A 239 -3.65 5.23 -10.58
CA PHE A 239 -3.76 3.86 -11.08
C PHE A 239 -4.00 2.88 -9.94
N ILE A 240 -3.21 2.93 -8.86
CA ILE A 240 -3.39 2.11 -7.66
C ILE A 240 -4.82 2.26 -7.11
N GLN A 241 -5.31 3.50 -6.97
CA GLN A 241 -6.67 3.76 -6.47
C GLN A 241 -7.76 3.20 -7.38
N SER A 242 -7.50 3.12 -8.69
CA SER A 242 -8.47 2.61 -9.67
C SER A 242 -8.60 1.09 -9.67
N ILE A 243 -7.54 0.36 -9.29
CA ILE A 243 -7.48 -1.10 -9.36
C ILE A 243 -7.59 -1.80 -8.01
N ILE A 244 -7.14 -1.15 -6.92
CA ILE A 244 -7.32 -1.71 -5.57
C ILE A 244 -8.75 -1.43 -5.11
N PRO A 245 -9.55 -2.47 -4.81
CA PRO A 245 -10.88 -2.26 -4.26
C PRO A 245 -10.79 -1.39 -3.01
N GLN A 246 -11.47 -0.25 -3.04
CA GLN A 246 -11.65 0.54 -1.83
C GLN A 246 -12.35 -0.37 -0.81
N SER A 247 -11.75 -0.54 0.35
CA SER A 247 -12.46 -1.20 1.44
C SER A 247 -13.73 -0.39 1.70
N SER A 248 -14.90 -1.01 1.53
CA SER A 248 -16.12 -0.40 2.03
C SER A 248 -15.89 -0.06 3.50
N PRO A 249 -16.33 1.11 3.99
CA PRO A 249 -16.22 1.42 5.41
C PRO A 249 -16.79 0.25 6.21
N ARG A 250 -16.07 -0.22 7.21
CA ARG A 250 -16.60 -1.25 8.10
C ARG A 250 -17.85 -0.70 8.74
N TRP A 251 -18.86 -1.54 8.88
CA TRP A 251 -20.07 -1.17 9.58
C TRP A 251 -20.43 -2.27 10.59
N ALA A 252 -20.95 -1.87 11.73
CA ALA A 252 -21.45 -2.77 12.75
C ALA A 252 -22.86 -2.34 13.15
N ARG A 253 -23.71 -3.33 13.40
CA ARG A 253 -24.98 -3.07 14.09
C ARG A 253 -24.68 -2.64 15.51
N LEU A 254 -25.52 -1.75 16.04
CA LEU A 254 -25.49 -1.49 17.48
C LEU A 254 -25.95 -2.75 18.20
N ASP A 255 -25.21 -3.17 19.23
CA ASP A 255 -25.64 -4.20 20.15
C ASP A 255 -26.91 -3.77 20.90
N ASN A 256 -27.50 -4.68 21.67
CA ASN A 256 -28.75 -4.40 22.37
C ASN A 256 -28.59 -3.31 23.46
N ALA A 257 -27.44 -3.20 24.09
CA ALA A 257 -27.13 -2.15 25.05
C ALA A 257 -26.89 -0.80 24.34
N ALA A 258 -26.13 -0.81 23.25
CA ALA A 258 -25.82 0.39 22.46
C ALA A 258 -27.04 1.01 21.79
N LYS A 259 -28.08 0.24 21.46
CA LYS A 259 -29.38 0.74 20.92
C LYS A 259 -30.11 1.69 21.86
N ILE A 260 -29.90 1.56 23.16
CA ILE A 260 -30.52 2.43 24.18
C ILE A 260 -30.03 3.87 24.04
N PHE A 261 -28.75 4.08 23.69
CA PHE A 261 -28.14 5.40 23.69
C PHE A 261 -28.67 6.36 22.64
N PRO A 262 -28.88 5.98 21.37
CA PRO A 262 -29.58 6.83 20.41
C PRO A 262 -31.07 7.02 20.72
N ALA A 263 -31.72 6.00 21.33
CA ALA A 263 -33.14 6.02 21.66
C ALA A 263 -33.48 6.88 22.90
N SER A 264 -32.58 6.93 23.89
CA SER A 264 -32.74 7.72 25.14
C SER A 264 -32.43 9.21 24.98
N ARG A 265 -32.34 9.69 23.73
CA ARG A 265 -32.03 11.06 23.37
C ARG A 265 -33.08 12.03 23.92
N ARG A 266 -32.66 12.97 24.77
CA ARG A 266 -33.47 14.13 25.21
C ARG A 266 -32.78 15.43 24.80
N ARG A 267 -33.53 16.55 24.67
CA ARG A 267 -32.96 17.87 24.42
C ARG A 267 -31.88 18.17 25.47
N GLY A 268 -30.63 18.31 25.05
CA GLY A 268 -29.49 18.66 25.91
C GLY A 268 -28.83 17.51 26.67
N TRP A 269 -29.21 16.24 26.46
CA TRP A 269 -28.57 15.10 27.10
C TRP A 269 -28.18 14.02 26.11
N TYR A 270 -26.85 13.71 26.06
CA TYR A 270 -26.29 12.67 25.22
C TYR A 270 -25.40 11.80 26.09
N ASN A 271 -25.49 10.49 25.93
CA ASN A 271 -24.69 9.51 26.67
C ASN A 271 -23.21 9.59 26.20
N MET A 272 -22.53 10.64 26.63
CA MET A 272 -21.11 10.87 26.42
C MET A 272 -20.37 10.71 27.72
N PHE A 273 -19.19 10.12 27.66
CA PHE A 273 -18.26 10.13 28.78
C PHE A 273 -16.90 10.63 28.33
N ARG A 274 -16.10 11.10 29.27
CA ARG A 274 -14.77 11.65 29.02
C ARG A 274 -13.75 10.94 29.88
N LEU A 275 -12.63 10.58 29.23
CA LEU A 275 -11.42 10.14 29.89
C LEU A 275 -10.30 11.12 29.56
N SER A 276 -9.39 11.34 30.51
CA SER A 276 -8.26 12.25 30.29
C SER A 276 -6.99 11.76 30.96
N ALA A 277 -5.85 12.13 30.36
CA ALA A 277 -4.52 11.94 30.91
C ALA A 277 -3.83 13.30 31.05
N THR A 278 -3.18 13.52 32.18
CA THR A 278 -2.38 14.73 32.43
C THR A 278 -0.91 14.37 32.32
N LEU A 279 -0.19 15.12 31.52
CA LEU A 279 1.25 14.98 31.28
C LEU A 279 2.03 15.98 32.15
N ASN A 280 3.33 15.77 32.26
CA ASN A 280 4.21 16.71 32.99
C ASN A 280 4.56 17.96 32.17
N GLU A 281 4.29 17.94 30.85
CA GLU A 281 4.62 19.00 29.92
C GLU A 281 3.44 19.37 29.01
N PRO A 282 3.44 20.54 28.39
CA PRO A 282 2.42 20.92 27.43
C PRO A 282 2.31 19.94 26.26
N VAL A 283 1.08 19.72 25.81
CA VAL A 283 0.75 18.88 24.68
C VAL A 283 1.04 19.62 23.38
N SER A 284 1.80 18.97 22.44
CA SER A 284 1.90 19.43 21.05
C SER A 284 0.71 18.88 20.24
N PRO A 285 -0.13 19.77 19.67
CA PRO A 285 -1.28 19.37 18.86
C PRO A 285 -0.89 18.57 17.62
N GLU A 286 0.25 18.92 17.00
CA GLU A 286 0.74 18.28 15.78
C GLU A 286 1.14 16.83 16.05
N ILE A 287 1.90 16.60 17.14
CA ILE A 287 2.30 15.26 17.55
C ILE A 287 1.06 14.44 18.00
N LEU A 288 0.10 15.09 18.69
CA LEU A 288 -1.13 14.42 19.10
C LEU A 288 -1.99 14.01 17.90
N GLN A 289 -2.08 14.86 16.86
CA GLN A 289 -2.76 14.50 15.62
C GLN A 289 -2.06 13.32 14.92
N SER A 290 -0.74 13.35 14.85
CA SER A 290 0.03 12.25 14.26
C SER A 290 -0.17 10.94 15.03
N ALA A 291 -0.12 10.98 16.36
CA ALA A 291 -0.38 9.83 17.22
C ALA A 291 -1.81 9.29 17.06
N LEU A 292 -2.80 10.19 16.94
CA LEU A 292 -4.19 9.81 16.68
C LEU A 292 -4.34 9.09 15.33
N ASN A 293 -3.67 9.57 14.29
CA ASN A 293 -3.69 8.97 12.97
C ASN A 293 -3.16 7.52 12.96
N VAL A 294 -2.20 7.21 13.83
CA VAL A 294 -1.69 5.85 14.03
C VAL A 294 -2.65 5.03 14.87
N THR A 295 -3.04 5.54 16.04
CA THR A 295 -3.85 4.81 17.03
C THR A 295 -5.21 4.39 16.49
N ILE A 296 -5.85 5.25 15.70
CA ILE A 296 -7.21 5.00 15.20
C ILE A 296 -7.30 3.77 14.30
N LYS A 297 -6.23 3.41 13.61
CA LYS A 297 -6.16 2.21 12.75
C LYS A 297 -6.29 0.92 13.55
N ARG A 298 -5.84 0.95 14.81
CA ARG A 298 -5.98 -0.17 15.75
C ARG A 298 -7.40 -0.28 16.32
N PHE A 299 -8.18 0.81 16.28
CA PHE A 299 -9.52 0.90 16.86
C PHE A 299 -10.55 1.44 15.85
N PRO A 300 -10.78 0.76 14.70
CA PRO A 300 -11.58 1.31 13.61
C PRO A 300 -13.03 1.58 13.99
N MET A 301 -13.61 0.81 14.93
CA MET A 301 -14.99 0.98 15.36
C MET A 301 -15.16 2.03 16.49
N ILE A 302 -14.10 2.39 17.19
CA ILE A 302 -14.14 3.51 18.15
C ILE A 302 -14.25 4.85 17.42
N ALA A 303 -13.53 5.00 16.30
CA ALA A 303 -13.64 6.17 15.43
C ALA A 303 -14.73 6.00 14.37
N ALA A 304 -15.87 5.48 14.74
CA ALA A 304 -17.01 5.33 13.87
C ALA A 304 -17.91 6.57 13.89
N ARG A 305 -18.83 6.64 12.92
CA ARG A 305 -19.93 7.60 12.88
C ARG A 305 -21.26 6.89 13.00
N LEU A 306 -22.21 7.53 13.68
CA LEU A 306 -23.56 7.00 13.78
C LEU A 306 -24.36 7.29 12.50
N LYS A 307 -24.87 6.25 11.89
CA LYS A 307 -25.75 6.31 10.72
C LYS A 307 -27.15 5.83 11.05
N THR A 308 -28.13 6.31 10.32
CA THR A 308 -29.52 5.87 10.42
C THR A 308 -29.87 5.03 9.20
N GLY A 309 -30.23 3.77 9.40
CA GLY A 309 -30.87 2.92 8.41
C GLY A 309 -32.40 3.17 8.38
N PHE A 310 -33.14 2.36 7.63
CA PHE A 310 -34.59 2.50 7.54
C PHE A 310 -35.32 2.30 8.89
N PHE A 311 -34.82 1.36 9.71
CA PHE A 311 -35.45 0.98 10.98
C PHE A 311 -34.48 0.91 12.15
N TRP A 312 -33.16 1.11 11.95
CA TRP A 312 -32.14 0.99 12.98
C TRP A 312 -30.98 1.95 12.79
N TYR A 313 -30.25 2.19 13.86
CA TYR A 313 -28.95 2.86 13.82
C TYR A 313 -27.84 1.83 13.62
N TYR A 314 -26.75 2.24 12.96
CA TYR A 314 -25.54 1.46 12.82
C TYR A 314 -24.30 2.36 12.90
N LEU A 315 -23.16 1.77 13.26
CA LEU A 315 -21.87 2.43 13.26
C LEU A 315 -21.17 2.17 11.93
N GLU A 316 -20.57 3.21 11.37
CA GLU A 316 -19.81 3.15 10.14
C GLU A 316 -18.42 3.75 10.39
N GLU A 317 -17.37 3.02 10.06
CA GLU A 317 -15.99 3.48 10.15
C GLU A 317 -15.77 4.82 9.45
N VAL A 318 -15.05 5.73 10.08
CA VAL A 318 -14.69 7.03 9.49
C VAL A 318 -13.32 6.88 8.80
N LYS A 319 -13.29 7.11 7.48
CA LYS A 319 -12.06 6.98 6.68
C LYS A 319 -10.94 7.93 7.12
N ASN A 320 -11.29 9.13 7.56
CA ASN A 320 -10.32 10.11 8.01
C ASN A 320 -10.43 10.31 9.53
N PRO A 321 -9.32 10.29 10.27
CA PRO A 321 -9.30 10.56 11.70
C PRO A 321 -9.94 11.93 12.00
N PRO A 322 -10.62 12.09 13.15
CA PRO A 322 -11.10 13.39 13.56
C PRO A 322 -9.91 14.33 13.84
N GLN A 323 -10.11 15.62 13.60
CA GLN A 323 -9.11 16.63 13.94
C GLN A 323 -9.03 16.78 15.46
N VAL A 324 -7.81 16.85 15.98
CA VAL A 324 -7.55 17.20 17.38
C VAL A 324 -7.95 18.66 17.62
N MET A 325 -8.71 18.93 18.65
CA MET A 325 -9.25 20.25 18.95
C MET A 325 -8.74 20.77 20.30
N ARG A 326 -8.59 22.09 20.40
CA ARG A 326 -8.34 22.72 21.69
C ARG A 326 -9.56 22.61 22.57
N ASP A 327 -9.36 22.14 23.80
CA ASP A 327 -10.43 22.02 24.79
C ASP A 327 -10.83 23.40 25.35
N SER A 328 -12.08 23.53 25.76
CA SER A 328 -12.55 24.68 26.50
C SER A 328 -12.24 24.51 28.00
N TYR A 329 -12.30 25.63 28.74
CA TYR A 329 -12.15 25.59 30.19
C TYR A 329 -13.25 24.75 30.88
N GLN A 330 -14.44 24.66 30.25
CA GLN A 330 -15.56 23.86 30.75
C GLN A 330 -15.57 22.50 30.04
N PRO A 331 -15.23 21.41 30.74
CA PRO A 331 -15.33 20.06 30.18
C PRO A 331 -16.78 19.65 29.94
N LEU A 332 -17.01 18.76 28.97
CA LEU A 332 -18.32 18.19 28.62
C LEU A 332 -19.38 19.21 28.17
N MET A 333 -18.97 20.25 27.43
CA MET A 333 -19.95 21.06 26.74
C MET A 333 -20.84 20.20 25.84
N LEU A 334 -22.14 20.46 25.91
CA LEU A 334 -23.15 19.78 25.09
C LEU A 334 -22.76 19.82 23.63
N ARG A 335 -22.76 18.66 23.03
CA ARG A 335 -22.39 18.46 21.65
C ARG A 335 -23.67 18.23 20.81
N PRO A 336 -23.85 18.93 19.64
CA PRO A 336 -24.95 18.62 18.76
C PRO A 336 -24.94 17.16 18.32
N PHE A 337 -26.10 16.51 18.25
CA PHE A 337 -26.18 15.12 17.79
C PHE A 337 -25.67 14.93 16.35
N GLU A 338 -25.77 15.96 15.54
CA GLU A 338 -25.22 15.98 14.18
C GLU A 338 -23.71 15.74 14.14
N ASP A 339 -22.98 16.12 15.18
CA ASP A 339 -21.53 15.88 15.23
C ASP A 339 -21.19 14.38 15.36
N MET A 340 -22.05 13.59 16.00
CA MET A 340 -21.88 12.13 16.09
C MET A 340 -22.09 11.43 14.76
N ARG A 341 -22.82 12.09 13.83
CA ARG A 341 -22.92 11.66 12.44
C ARG A 341 -21.64 11.93 11.65
N LYS A 342 -20.72 12.75 12.18
CA LYS A 342 -19.39 12.97 11.61
C LYS A 342 -18.38 12.02 12.22
N CYS A 343 -18.32 11.97 13.55
CA CYS A 343 -17.46 11.03 14.30
C CYS A 343 -17.99 10.92 15.75
N ALA A 344 -18.06 9.71 16.29
CA ALA A 344 -18.57 9.43 17.62
C ALA A 344 -17.56 9.74 18.75
N ILE A 345 -16.32 10.07 18.42
CA ILE A 345 -15.32 10.51 19.39
C ILE A 345 -14.84 11.93 19.09
N ARG A 346 -14.30 12.59 20.11
CA ARG A 346 -13.49 13.81 20.02
C ARG A 346 -12.19 13.63 20.77
N VAL A 347 -11.08 14.08 20.19
CA VAL A 347 -9.79 14.14 20.88
C VAL A 347 -9.43 15.61 21.11
N LEU A 348 -9.18 15.94 22.36
CA LEU A 348 -9.07 17.31 22.85
C LEU A 348 -7.75 17.47 23.59
N TYR A 349 -7.19 18.69 23.58
CA TYR A 349 -6.03 19.03 24.39
C TYR A 349 -6.21 20.38 25.07
N TYR A 350 -5.69 20.51 26.28
CA TYR A 350 -5.59 21.77 26.99
C TYR A 350 -4.37 21.77 27.90
N GLN A 351 -3.46 22.72 27.66
CA GLN A 351 -2.17 22.76 28.37
C GLN A 351 -1.45 21.41 28.33
N ASN A 352 -1.34 20.71 29.46
CA ASN A 352 -0.70 19.41 29.62
C ASN A 352 -1.69 18.23 29.66
N ARG A 353 -2.96 18.45 29.33
CA ARG A 353 -4.01 17.41 29.36
C ARG A 353 -4.40 16.99 27.97
N ILE A 354 -4.44 15.66 27.74
CA ILE A 354 -5.09 15.03 26.62
C ILE A 354 -6.42 14.44 27.12
N ALA A 355 -7.51 14.72 26.41
CA ALA A 355 -8.83 14.18 26.74
C ALA A 355 -9.47 13.55 25.51
N VAL A 356 -10.22 12.49 25.73
CA VAL A 356 -11.05 11.85 24.70
C VAL A 356 -12.48 11.77 25.21
N GLU A 357 -13.42 12.24 24.42
CA GLU A 357 -14.85 12.10 24.66
C GLU A 357 -15.41 11.02 23.72
N PHE A 358 -16.17 10.11 24.30
CA PHE A 358 -16.75 8.98 23.59
C PHE A 358 -18.27 9.07 23.68
N PHE A 359 -18.93 8.82 22.55
CA PHE A 359 -20.34 8.46 22.55
C PHE A 359 -20.45 7.01 23.03
N HIS A 360 -21.26 6.78 24.07
CA HIS A 360 -21.28 5.49 24.79
C HIS A 360 -21.68 4.28 23.93
N ALA A 361 -22.23 4.51 22.73
CA ALA A 361 -22.54 3.45 21.78
C ALA A 361 -21.31 2.88 21.03
N VAL A 362 -20.14 3.53 21.10
CA VAL A 362 -18.93 3.03 20.41
C VAL A 362 -17.98 2.28 21.34
N THR A 363 -18.06 2.51 22.64
CA THR A 363 -17.23 1.82 23.65
C THR A 363 -17.77 2.11 25.05
N ASP A 364 -17.40 1.24 25.99
CA ASP A 364 -17.56 1.43 27.42
C ASP A 364 -16.34 2.14 28.05
N GLY A 365 -16.36 2.28 29.37
CA GLY A 365 -15.24 2.89 30.12
C GLY A 365 -13.94 2.11 30.02
N THR A 366 -13.99 0.79 29.88
CA THR A 366 -12.82 -0.09 29.79
C THR A 366 -12.17 0.07 28.42
N GLY A 367 -12.93 -0.08 27.34
CA GLY A 367 -12.45 0.12 25.98
C GLY A 367 -11.95 1.54 25.72
N GLY A 368 -12.67 2.55 26.26
CA GLY A 368 -12.21 3.95 26.20
C GLY A 368 -10.88 4.18 26.93
N MET A 369 -10.64 3.50 28.05
CA MET A 369 -9.38 3.58 28.79
C MET A 369 -8.22 2.93 28.00
N VAL A 370 -8.46 1.80 27.35
CA VAL A 370 -7.47 1.12 26.49
C VAL A 370 -7.11 2.03 25.31
N PHE A 371 -8.11 2.65 24.67
CA PHE A 371 -7.88 3.63 23.60
C PHE A 371 -7.04 4.81 24.09
N LEU A 372 -7.41 5.45 25.19
CA LEU A 372 -6.67 6.60 25.74
C LEU A 372 -5.23 6.25 26.08
N LYS A 373 -4.99 5.11 26.75
CA LYS A 373 -3.63 4.65 27.09
C LYS A 373 -2.79 4.41 25.85
N THR A 374 -3.37 3.78 24.82
CA THR A 374 -2.69 3.52 23.57
C THR A 374 -2.35 4.81 22.80
N LEU A 375 -3.28 5.78 22.78
CA LEU A 375 -3.05 7.10 22.19
C LEU A 375 -1.94 7.88 22.90
N VAL A 376 -1.95 7.88 24.24
CA VAL A 376 -0.92 8.55 25.04
C VAL A 376 0.43 7.86 24.86
N ALA A 377 0.48 6.53 24.83
CA ALA A 377 1.71 5.79 24.57
C ALA A 377 2.30 6.14 23.19
N GLU A 378 1.46 6.22 22.15
CA GLU A 378 1.92 6.62 20.83
C GLU A 378 2.39 8.08 20.80
N TYR A 379 1.67 8.98 21.45
CA TYR A 379 2.08 10.38 21.60
C TYR A 379 3.47 10.52 22.24
N LEU A 380 3.71 9.81 23.36
CA LEU A 380 4.99 9.83 24.06
C LEU A 380 6.11 9.18 23.23
N THR A 381 5.79 8.09 22.52
CA THR A 381 6.72 7.45 21.58
C THR A 381 7.20 8.43 20.51
N GLN A 382 6.29 9.17 19.90
CA GLN A 382 6.64 10.16 18.86
C GLN A 382 7.35 11.38 19.44
N LYS A 383 6.90 11.88 20.59
CA LYS A 383 7.46 13.09 21.23
C LYS A 383 8.89 12.87 21.70
N TYR A 384 9.17 11.75 22.36
CA TYR A 384 10.46 11.50 23.03
C TYR A 384 11.34 10.47 22.29
N LYS A 385 10.87 9.92 21.18
CA LYS A 385 11.57 8.88 20.41
C LYS A 385 11.94 7.65 21.26
N ILE A 386 11.05 7.25 22.16
CA ILE A 386 11.19 6.11 23.07
C ILE A 386 10.26 4.98 22.65
N THR A 387 10.60 3.75 23.04
CA THR A 387 9.70 2.59 22.83
C THR A 387 8.90 2.35 24.11
N ILE A 388 7.58 2.39 24.01
CA ILE A 388 6.67 2.03 25.11
C ILE A 388 6.12 0.62 24.84
N LYS A 389 6.24 -0.25 25.84
CA LYS A 389 5.78 -1.65 25.75
C LYS A 389 4.28 -1.76 25.62
N ASN A 390 3.85 -2.77 24.88
CA ASN A 390 2.44 -3.10 24.67
C ASN A 390 1.94 -3.96 25.86
N GLU A 391 1.72 -3.35 27.01
CA GLU A 391 1.30 -4.00 28.25
C GLU A 391 0.32 -3.11 29.05
N LYS A 392 -0.37 -3.68 30.05
CA LYS A 392 -1.25 -2.95 30.98
C LYS A 392 -2.34 -2.11 30.30
N GLY A 393 -2.90 -2.62 29.20
CA GLY A 393 -3.95 -1.96 28.43
C GLY A 393 -3.43 -0.97 27.36
N VAL A 394 -2.16 -1.03 27.03
CA VAL A 394 -1.59 -0.42 25.81
C VAL A 394 -1.56 -1.47 24.73
N MET A 395 -2.33 -1.28 23.67
CA MET A 395 -2.39 -2.20 22.54
C MET A 395 -1.19 -2.02 21.60
N ASP A 396 -0.87 -3.06 20.82
CA ASP A 396 0.10 -2.93 19.77
C ASP A 396 -0.43 -1.99 18.69
N ARG A 397 0.22 -0.84 18.55
CA ARG A 397 -0.21 0.26 17.67
C ARG A 397 0.01 -0.03 16.19
N LEU A 398 0.88 -1.00 15.88
CA LEU A 398 1.22 -1.40 14.52
C LEU A 398 0.48 -2.65 14.05
N ALA A 399 -0.09 -3.42 14.99
CA ALA A 399 -0.91 -4.59 14.66
C ALA A 399 -2.32 -4.18 14.21
N TYR A 400 -2.86 -4.90 13.23
CA TYR A 400 -4.29 -4.82 12.94
C TYR A 400 -5.09 -5.48 14.08
N PRO A 401 -6.34 -5.02 14.33
CA PRO A 401 -7.20 -5.71 15.26
C PRO A 401 -7.51 -7.12 14.77
N ASP A 402 -7.44 -8.10 15.66
CA ASP A 402 -7.87 -9.46 15.36
C ASP A 402 -9.38 -9.50 15.08
N PRO A 403 -9.87 -10.42 14.25
CA PRO A 403 -11.30 -10.56 13.99
C PRO A 403 -12.14 -10.67 15.26
N GLU A 404 -11.66 -11.40 16.26
CA GLU A 404 -12.32 -11.58 17.56
C GLU A 404 -12.42 -10.27 18.38
N GLU A 405 -11.46 -9.34 18.21
CA GLU A 405 -11.52 -8.01 18.86
C GLU A 405 -12.52 -7.07 18.19
N LEU A 406 -13.00 -7.43 17.00
CA LEU A 406 -14.00 -6.67 16.23
C LEU A 406 -15.39 -7.27 16.38
N GLU A 407 -15.51 -8.45 16.97
CA GLU A 407 -16.78 -9.08 17.25
C GLU A 407 -17.44 -8.50 18.50
N ASP A 408 -18.75 -8.43 18.46
CA ASP A 408 -19.56 -8.03 19.60
C ASP A 408 -19.60 -9.15 20.62
N SER A 409 -18.94 -8.96 21.78
CA SER A 409 -18.88 -9.93 22.85
C SER A 409 -20.20 -10.16 23.59
N PHE A 410 -21.31 -9.54 23.13
CA PHE A 410 -22.65 -9.64 23.73
C PHE A 410 -23.68 -10.35 22.82
N LEU A 411 -23.21 -11.17 21.89
CA LEU A 411 -24.08 -12.08 21.14
C LEU A 411 -24.33 -13.37 21.91
#